data_ad8f5fd8dcc02a84c4d56b0b42ce47d8
#
_entry.id   ad8f5fd8dcc02a84c4d56b0b42ce47d8
#
_cell.length_a   1.000
_cell.length_b   1.000
_cell.length_c   1.000
_cell.angle_alpha   90.00
_cell.angle_beta   90.00
_cell.angle_gamma   90.00
#
_symmetry.space_group_name_H-M   'P 1'
#
loop_
_entity.id
_entity.type
_entity.pdbx_description
1 polymer ?
#
loop_
_entity_poly.entity_id
_entity_poly.type
_entity_poly.pdbx_seq_one_letter_code
_entity_poly.pdbx_strand_id
1 'polypeptide(L)'
;DVVALQFDLQLPFAKTSGKQPTLTNRNTNGHTVSVRGMGSNRYRVVIVNMSNKPIAGSGGVLLNFPMTVPTGLDPESVHAITLSDVVITNRNGDNIQTGSTNGSYTIQRAPSPDLEVSDVAIRQTTLTPGERVSVSWKVSNVGNADTRSGWTEKVYLVNTETEEAVYIGNVYFNNTMLQGGHTARSAEFVLSQTVGVDGEVAAKVVVEPNSNTGEYATDRLNNTAIGGKATVGKLLFLTAPATRLKEGQSMRLQLQRSGNRAADETYSVATSLPDHVSVTTQVTIRAGQSTATFDVTVPDNDYVNSYKAASVTVTKAHGYPADVAVSFDIEDNELLPLSLQLDKSEYNEGESIKLRVSVPYRIEGEELAVSLSIEKPRRFRLPQTFTFPAGATEAVIDIPIVQDNLPANDETIKIIVSADHHLTANTLFILHDDDVPAINMTLQPTTVSEAAG
;
A
#
# COMPACT_ATOMS: atom_id res chain seq x y z
N ASP A 1 55.33 48.49 37.69
CA ASP A 1 55.21 48.01 39.09
C ASP A 1 53.76 47.81 39.48
N VAL A 2 53.11 46.78 38.96
CA VAL A 2 51.72 46.40 39.24
C VAL A 2 51.66 45.60 40.54
N VAL A 3 50.91 46.06 41.52
CA VAL A 3 50.77 45.38 42.83
C VAL A 3 49.37 44.80 43.03
N ALA A 4 48.35 45.37 42.36
CA ALA A 4 47.01 44.83 42.40
C ALA A 4 46.30 45.01 41.06
N LEU A 5 45.38 44.11 40.79
CA LEU A 5 44.47 44.20 39.63
C LEU A 5 43.07 43.87 40.13
N GLN A 6 42.08 44.60 39.60
CA GLN A 6 40.67 44.25 39.63
C GLN A 6 40.11 44.35 38.22
N PHE A 7 39.24 43.42 37.86
CA PHE A 7 38.50 43.49 36.61
C PHE A 7 37.23 42.62 36.72
N ASP A 8 36.26 42.96 35.92
CA ASP A 8 35.10 42.11 35.68
C ASP A 8 35.34 41.31 34.41
N LEU A 9 35.18 40.00 34.49
CA LEU A 9 35.35 39.03 33.41
C LEU A 9 33.95 38.50 33.06
N GLN A 10 33.48 38.79 31.84
CA GLN A 10 32.29 38.16 31.27
C GLN A 10 32.74 36.97 30.42
N LEU A 11 32.32 35.78 30.82
CA LEU A 11 32.58 34.54 30.08
C LEU A 11 31.38 34.14 29.22
N PRO A 12 31.60 33.52 28.07
CA PRO A 12 30.52 32.99 27.26
C PRO A 12 29.86 31.77 27.92
N PHE A 13 30.59 31.03 28.76
CA PHE A 13 30.13 29.83 29.44
C PHE A 13 30.41 29.92 30.95
N ALA A 14 29.81 29.01 31.71
CA ALA A 14 29.96 28.99 33.18
C ALA A 14 31.36 28.60 33.60
N LYS A 15 31.80 29.17 34.75
CA LYS A 15 33.00 28.70 35.45
C LYS A 15 32.83 27.23 35.82
N THR A 16 33.89 26.43 35.60
CA THR A 16 33.86 25.02 35.99
C THR A 16 33.58 24.85 37.49
N SER A 17 32.54 24.07 37.81
CA SER A 17 32.15 23.78 39.19
C SER A 17 33.30 23.11 39.95
N GLY A 18 33.50 23.53 41.23
CA GLY A 18 34.54 22.97 42.10
C GLY A 18 35.98 23.39 41.74
N LYS A 19 36.21 24.04 40.59
CA LYS A 19 37.54 24.55 40.22
C LYS A 19 37.67 26.02 40.58
N GLN A 20 38.84 26.42 41.12
CA GLN A 20 39.13 27.80 41.40
C GLN A 20 40.14 28.37 40.41
N PRO A 21 40.02 29.63 40.01
CA PRO A 21 41.06 30.33 39.27
C PRO A 21 42.39 30.36 40.03
N THR A 22 43.50 30.17 39.28
CA THR A 22 44.83 30.09 39.86
C THR A 22 45.76 31.03 39.21
N LEU A 23 46.63 31.68 40.00
CA LEU A 23 47.73 32.48 39.49
C LEU A 23 48.83 31.59 38.89
N THR A 24 49.48 32.05 37.86
CA THR A 24 50.60 31.37 37.19
C THR A 24 51.92 31.56 37.96
N ASN A 25 52.99 31.01 37.44
CA ASN A 25 54.38 31.18 37.94
C ASN A 25 54.88 32.66 38.04
N ARG A 26 54.13 33.60 37.44
CA ARG A 26 54.37 35.04 37.64
C ARG A 26 54.06 35.52 39.11
N ASN A 27 53.38 34.71 39.88
CA ASN A 27 53.09 34.97 41.31
C ASN A 27 54.25 34.57 42.22
N THR A 28 55.44 35.11 41.99
CA THR A 28 56.62 34.83 42.84
C THR A 28 56.60 35.63 44.12
N ASN A 29 55.79 36.64 44.26
CA ASN A 29 55.73 37.57 45.36
C ASN A 29 54.53 37.37 46.34
N GLY A 30 53.78 36.24 46.15
CA GLY A 30 52.71 35.86 47.07
C GLY A 30 51.40 36.68 46.88
N HIS A 31 51.03 37.01 45.68
CA HIS A 31 49.69 37.55 45.39
C HIS A 31 48.62 36.51 45.62
N THR A 32 47.45 36.95 46.03
CA THR A 32 46.25 36.12 46.15
C THR A 32 45.23 36.52 45.11
N VAL A 33 44.43 35.59 44.61
CA VAL A 33 43.31 35.80 43.73
C VAL A 33 42.00 35.54 44.47
N SER A 34 41.06 36.48 44.39
CA SER A 34 39.71 36.38 44.87
C SER A 34 38.75 36.52 43.68
N VAL A 35 37.75 35.67 43.63
CA VAL A 35 36.74 35.69 42.57
C VAL A 35 35.36 35.64 43.13
N ARG A 36 34.53 36.61 42.76
CA ARG A 36 33.13 36.71 43.14
C ARG A 36 32.24 36.61 41.91
N GLY A 37 31.29 35.68 41.89
CA GLY A 37 30.25 35.61 40.87
C GLY A 37 29.26 36.78 40.99
N MET A 38 28.93 37.39 39.83
CA MET A 38 28.01 38.54 39.75
C MET A 38 26.72 38.18 38.97
N GLY A 39 26.52 36.91 38.64
CA GLY A 39 25.41 36.43 37.83
C GLY A 39 25.77 36.38 36.30
N SER A 40 24.99 35.64 35.53
CA SER A 40 25.10 35.57 34.07
C SER A 40 26.54 35.34 33.54
N ASN A 41 27.31 34.44 34.19
CA ASN A 41 28.72 34.15 33.87
C ASN A 41 29.68 35.34 33.97
N ARG A 42 29.30 36.41 34.69
CA ARG A 42 30.14 37.52 35.00
C ARG A 42 30.81 37.32 36.38
N TYR A 43 32.11 37.58 36.44
CA TYR A 43 32.94 37.36 37.63
C TYR A 43 33.83 38.59 37.88
N ARG A 44 33.78 39.13 39.10
CA ARG A 44 34.77 40.10 39.59
C ARG A 44 35.99 39.38 40.12
N VAL A 45 37.11 39.69 39.51
CA VAL A 45 38.42 39.12 39.85
C VAL A 45 39.26 40.21 40.52
N VAL A 46 39.81 39.88 41.69
CA VAL A 46 40.73 40.76 42.40
C VAL A 46 42.03 40.01 42.69
N ILE A 47 43.15 40.56 42.25
CA ILE A 47 44.49 40.01 42.51
C ILE A 47 45.22 41.04 43.30
N VAL A 48 45.68 40.71 44.51
CA VAL A 48 46.29 41.64 45.45
C VAL A 48 47.44 41.00 46.20
N ASN A 49 48.47 41.84 46.52
CA ASN A 49 49.56 41.48 47.40
C ASN A 49 49.53 42.34 48.69
N MET A 50 49.26 41.72 49.81
CA MET A 50 49.15 42.39 51.12
C MET A 50 50.47 43.06 51.61
N SER A 51 51.61 42.66 51.05
CA SER A 51 52.94 43.24 51.37
C SER A 51 53.37 44.26 50.32
N ASN A 52 52.45 44.74 49.46
CA ASN A 52 52.72 45.79 48.44
C ASN A 52 53.89 45.43 47.50
N LYS A 53 54.09 44.12 47.19
CA LYS A 53 55.12 43.67 46.26
C LYS A 53 54.57 43.58 44.83
N PRO A 54 55.32 43.92 43.80
CA PRO A 54 54.83 43.89 42.42
C PRO A 54 54.69 42.47 41.87
N ILE A 55 53.82 42.29 40.88
CA ILE A 55 53.75 41.07 40.05
C ILE A 55 55.06 40.97 39.28
N ALA A 56 55.61 39.75 39.22
CA ALA A 56 56.87 39.51 38.55
C ALA A 56 56.70 39.52 37.00
N GLY A 57 57.75 40.02 36.33
CA GLY A 57 57.85 40.07 34.88
C GLY A 57 56.95 41.13 34.21
N SER A 58 57.15 41.35 32.92
CA SER A 58 56.50 42.42 32.14
C SER A 58 55.44 41.88 31.14
N GLY A 59 55.22 40.58 31.01
CA GLY A 59 54.27 40.00 30.04
C GLY A 59 53.92 38.54 30.37
N GLY A 60 52.99 37.93 29.59
CA GLY A 60 52.59 36.55 29.69
C GLY A 60 51.34 36.36 30.55
N VAL A 61 50.91 35.09 30.66
CA VAL A 61 49.71 34.74 31.39
C VAL A 61 49.84 34.94 32.87
N LEU A 62 48.91 35.62 33.52
CA LEU A 62 48.89 35.87 34.94
C LEU A 62 47.91 35.01 35.69
N LEU A 63 46.73 34.71 35.09
CA LEU A 63 45.62 34.00 35.69
C LEU A 63 45.13 32.90 34.72
N ASN A 64 44.91 31.69 35.28
CA ASN A 64 44.15 30.63 34.64
C ASN A 64 42.74 30.61 35.23
N PHE A 65 41.74 30.82 34.38
CA PHE A 65 40.35 30.83 34.77
C PHE A 65 39.62 29.63 34.17
N PRO A 66 39.21 28.64 34.95
CA PRO A 66 38.58 27.43 34.43
C PRO A 66 37.14 27.69 33.99
N MET A 67 36.82 27.33 32.76
CA MET A 67 35.53 27.45 32.12
C MET A 67 35.08 26.10 31.58
N THR A 68 33.80 25.73 31.74
CA THR A 68 33.24 24.52 31.15
C THR A 68 32.56 24.89 29.84
N VAL A 69 33.06 24.33 28.75
CA VAL A 69 32.46 24.47 27.41
C VAL A 69 31.36 23.45 27.29
N PRO A 70 30.09 23.85 27.00
CA PRO A 70 29.01 22.91 26.73
C PRO A 70 29.27 22.03 25.52
N THR A 71 28.64 20.86 25.47
CA THR A 71 28.62 20.02 24.27
C THR A 71 27.54 20.51 23.29
N GLY A 72 27.72 20.23 21.98
CA GLY A 72 26.74 20.54 20.95
C GLY A 72 26.75 21.99 20.48
N LEU A 73 27.83 22.73 20.71
CA LEU A 73 28.03 24.05 20.11
C LEU A 73 28.37 23.92 18.60
N ASP A 74 27.95 24.92 17.85
CA ASP A 74 28.24 24.98 16.43
C ASP A 74 29.77 25.08 16.20
N PRO A 75 30.35 24.24 15.36
CA PRO A 75 31.77 24.34 14.98
C PRO A 75 32.07 25.72 14.40
N GLU A 76 33.27 26.20 14.66
CA GLU A 76 33.78 27.50 14.24
C GLU A 76 33.06 28.72 14.84
N SER A 77 32.07 28.51 15.70
CA SER A 77 31.45 29.63 16.44
C SER A 77 32.46 30.33 17.34
N VAL A 78 32.44 31.68 17.31
CA VAL A 78 33.32 32.52 18.08
C VAL A 78 32.57 33.12 19.25
N HIS A 79 33.04 32.87 20.46
CA HIS A 79 32.43 33.33 21.72
C HIS A 79 33.31 34.38 22.37
N ALA A 80 32.78 35.57 22.58
CA ALA A 80 33.51 36.68 23.16
C ALA A 80 33.78 36.46 24.65
N ILE A 81 34.99 36.86 25.10
CA ILE A 81 35.37 36.99 26.49
C ILE A 81 35.68 38.45 26.69
N THR A 82 34.92 39.13 27.55
CA THR A 82 35.07 40.59 27.72
C THR A 82 35.58 40.95 29.11
N LEU A 83 36.44 41.95 29.12
CA LEU A 83 36.97 42.59 30.30
C LEU A 83 36.32 43.96 30.49
N SER A 84 35.86 44.24 31.71
CA SER A 84 35.34 45.57 32.07
C SER A 84 35.77 45.92 33.50
N ASP A 85 35.57 47.18 33.90
CA ASP A 85 35.87 47.67 35.22
C ASP A 85 37.35 47.38 35.68
N VAL A 86 38.25 47.47 34.71
CA VAL A 86 39.67 47.16 34.92
C VAL A 86 40.33 48.28 35.71
N VAL A 87 40.96 47.91 36.84
CA VAL A 87 41.76 48.76 37.66
C VAL A 87 43.10 48.07 37.88
N ILE A 88 44.19 48.78 37.57
CA ILE A 88 45.57 48.31 37.76
C ILE A 88 46.27 49.29 38.69
N THR A 89 46.73 48.81 39.83
CA THR A 89 47.27 49.68 40.87
C THR A 89 48.77 49.48 41.04
N ASN A 90 49.51 50.58 41.13
CA ASN A 90 50.93 50.60 41.43
C ASN A 90 51.16 50.59 42.95
N ARG A 91 52.44 50.69 43.37
CA ARG A 91 52.82 50.69 44.79
C ARG A 91 52.33 51.94 45.58
N ASN A 92 52.08 53.04 44.87
CA ASN A 92 51.59 54.29 45.47
C ASN A 92 50.04 54.28 45.61
N GLY A 93 49.35 53.28 45.08
CA GLY A 93 47.88 53.21 45.06
C GLY A 93 47.26 53.89 43.84
N ASP A 94 48.05 54.39 42.86
CA ASP A 94 47.53 55.03 41.67
C ASP A 94 47.00 54.01 40.68
N ASN A 95 45.86 54.30 40.04
CA ASN A 95 45.39 53.51 38.92
C ASN A 95 46.22 53.84 37.66
N ILE A 96 46.97 52.88 37.22
CA ILE A 96 47.90 53.01 36.05
C ILE A 96 47.37 52.26 34.82
N GLN A 97 46.09 51.89 34.77
CA GLN A 97 45.49 51.24 33.62
C GLN A 97 45.53 52.15 32.40
N THR A 98 46.01 51.65 31.25
CA THR A 98 46.09 52.37 29.98
C THR A 98 45.16 51.77 28.93
N GLY A 99 44.61 50.56 29.14
CA GLY A 99 43.68 49.87 28.24
C GLY A 99 43.44 48.44 28.63
N SER A 100 42.44 47.84 28.02
CA SER A 100 42.17 46.42 28.11
C SER A 100 41.72 45.89 26.74
N THR A 101 42.07 44.65 26.44
CA THR A 101 41.68 43.99 25.20
C THR A 101 40.84 42.78 25.53
N ASN A 102 39.72 42.66 24.86
CA ASN A 102 38.85 41.49 24.96
C ASN A 102 39.47 40.26 24.26
N GLY A 103 39.11 39.08 24.71
CA GLY A 103 39.47 37.82 24.11
C GLY A 103 38.29 37.13 23.42
N SER A 104 38.56 36.05 22.77
CA SER A 104 37.54 35.16 22.23
C SER A 104 37.94 33.70 22.40
N TYR A 105 36.93 32.85 22.36
CA TYR A 105 37.07 31.42 22.34
C TYR A 105 36.37 30.89 21.09
N THR A 106 37.11 30.18 20.23
CA THR A 106 36.59 29.61 18.99
C THR A 106 36.41 28.09 19.22
N ILE A 107 35.22 27.57 18.89
CA ILE A 107 34.93 26.14 18.93
C ILE A 107 35.65 25.49 17.77
N GLN A 108 36.63 24.63 18.06
CA GLN A 108 37.27 23.86 16.99
C GLN A 108 36.34 22.76 16.51
N ARG A 109 36.27 22.62 15.18
CA ARG A 109 35.55 21.51 14.56
C ARG A 109 36.29 20.20 14.84
N ALA A 110 35.60 19.25 15.47
CA ALA A 110 36.15 17.90 15.62
C ALA A 110 36.14 17.17 14.25
N PRO A 111 37.05 16.23 14.01
CA PRO A 111 36.99 15.41 12.83
C PRO A 111 35.62 14.72 12.70
N SER A 112 35.02 14.80 11.53
CA SER A 112 33.69 14.27 11.22
C SER A 112 33.64 13.68 9.82
N PRO A 113 32.82 12.64 9.59
CA PRO A 113 32.44 12.23 8.25
C PRO A 113 31.58 13.31 7.57
N ASP A 114 31.56 13.29 6.26
CA ASP A 114 30.76 14.16 5.39
C ASP A 114 30.34 13.31 4.18
N LEU A 115 29.07 12.95 4.11
CA LEU A 115 28.54 12.04 3.10
C LEU A 115 28.05 12.85 1.90
N GLU A 116 28.62 12.59 0.74
CA GLU A 116 28.26 13.19 -0.52
C GLU A 116 27.58 12.17 -1.43
N VAL A 117 26.47 12.58 -2.08
CA VAL A 117 25.80 11.79 -3.12
C VAL A 117 26.18 12.31 -4.49
N SER A 118 26.55 11.42 -5.40
CA SER A 118 26.87 11.76 -6.80
C SER A 118 26.41 10.66 -7.76
N ASP A 119 26.61 10.87 -9.06
CA ASP A 119 26.43 9.89 -10.14
C ASP A 119 25.03 9.25 -10.16
N VAL A 120 23.99 10.03 -9.81
CA VAL A 120 22.61 9.56 -9.82
C VAL A 120 22.15 9.34 -11.26
N ALA A 121 21.66 8.13 -11.56
CA ALA A 121 21.17 7.76 -12.89
C ALA A 121 19.94 6.85 -12.81
N ILE A 122 19.07 6.99 -13.81
CA ILE A 122 17.95 6.08 -14.08
C ILE A 122 18.37 5.24 -15.30
N ARG A 123 18.20 3.92 -15.21
CA ARG A 123 18.58 3.03 -16.31
C ARG A 123 17.64 3.13 -17.51
N GLN A 124 16.34 3.24 -17.25
CA GLN A 124 15.29 3.29 -18.25
C GLN A 124 15.09 4.73 -18.76
N THR A 125 14.75 4.89 -20.02
CA THR A 125 14.34 6.18 -20.60
C THR A 125 12.84 6.43 -20.51
N THR A 126 12.06 5.36 -20.35
CA THR A 126 10.59 5.39 -20.17
C THR A 126 10.23 4.55 -18.96
N LEU A 127 9.36 5.07 -18.12
CA LEU A 127 8.87 4.44 -16.90
C LEU A 127 7.36 4.25 -16.98
N THR A 128 6.91 3.03 -16.72
CA THR A 128 5.49 2.67 -16.70
C THR A 128 5.03 2.50 -15.26
N PRO A 129 3.92 3.15 -14.82
CA PRO A 129 3.32 2.87 -13.53
C PRO A 129 3.00 1.37 -13.36
N GLY A 130 3.37 0.79 -12.22
CA GLY A 130 3.27 -0.65 -11.94
C GLY A 130 4.53 -1.44 -12.29
N GLU A 131 5.46 -0.92 -13.07
CA GLU A 131 6.71 -1.57 -13.44
C GLU A 131 7.88 -1.18 -12.53
N ARG A 132 9.04 -1.82 -12.74
CA ARG A 132 10.26 -1.56 -11.98
C ARG A 132 11.05 -0.43 -12.60
N VAL A 133 11.58 0.45 -11.74
CA VAL A 133 12.60 1.45 -12.07
C VAL A 133 13.91 1.09 -11.41
N SER A 134 15.01 1.12 -12.16
CA SER A 134 16.36 0.89 -11.66
C SER A 134 17.07 2.23 -11.53
N VAL A 135 17.50 2.55 -10.31
CA VAL A 135 18.26 3.76 -10.01
C VAL A 135 19.63 3.38 -9.48
N SER A 136 20.68 4.07 -9.93
CA SER A 136 22.03 3.91 -9.42
C SER A 136 22.58 5.27 -8.95
N TRP A 137 23.48 5.23 -7.98
CA TRP A 137 24.16 6.41 -7.41
C TRP A 137 25.46 5.99 -6.75
N LYS A 138 26.22 6.98 -6.30
CA LYS A 138 27.43 6.80 -5.53
C LYS A 138 27.33 7.62 -4.25
N VAL A 139 27.77 7.05 -3.14
CA VAL A 139 27.96 7.75 -1.88
C VAL A 139 29.42 7.76 -1.54
N SER A 140 29.97 8.93 -1.20
CA SER A 140 31.37 9.12 -0.81
C SER A 140 31.44 9.79 0.57
N ASN A 141 32.42 9.44 1.38
CA ASN A 141 32.76 10.14 2.60
C ASN A 141 33.90 11.13 2.29
N VAL A 142 33.53 12.39 2.04
CA VAL A 142 34.49 13.47 1.72
C VAL A 142 34.99 14.19 2.97
N GLY A 143 34.50 13.79 4.15
CA GLY A 143 34.93 14.31 5.44
C GLY A 143 36.34 13.87 5.86
N ASN A 144 36.71 14.22 7.07
CA ASN A 144 38.03 13.95 7.63
C ASN A 144 38.04 12.93 8.79
N ALA A 145 36.96 12.15 8.89
CA ALA A 145 36.81 11.00 9.81
C ALA A 145 35.97 9.90 9.18
N ASP A 146 36.08 8.70 9.73
CA ASP A 146 35.25 7.56 9.37
C ASP A 146 33.81 7.76 9.86
N THR A 147 32.82 7.20 9.15
CA THR A 147 31.46 7.13 9.70
C THR A 147 31.44 6.12 10.86
N ARG A 148 30.65 6.40 11.89
CA ARG A 148 30.54 5.53 13.08
C ARG A 148 29.45 4.49 12.95
N SER A 149 28.50 4.72 12.02
CA SER A 149 27.40 3.79 11.70
C SER A 149 26.96 4.00 10.26
N GLY A 150 26.04 3.15 9.80
CA GLY A 150 25.39 3.29 8.50
C GLY A 150 24.35 4.43 8.45
N TRP A 151 23.61 4.49 7.34
CA TRP A 151 22.62 5.51 7.04
C TRP A 151 21.49 4.95 6.16
N THR A 152 20.46 5.76 5.96
CA THR A 152 19.35 5.48 5.03
C THR A 152 19.50 6.33 3.76
N GLU A 153 19.25 5.73 2.61
CA GLU A 153 19.24 6.38 1.31
C GLU A 153 17.79 6.38 0.80
N LYS A 154 17.14 7.53 0.75
CA LYS A 154 15.78 7.70 0.21
C LYS A 154 15.84 8.09 -1.24
N VAL A 155 14.99 7.45 -2.06
CA VAL A 155 14.93 7.68 -3.50
C VAL A 155 13.56 8.23 -3.88
N TYR A 156 13.58 9.28 -4.70
CA TYR A 156 12.41 9.98 -5.21
C TYR A 156 12.49 10.08 -6.74
N LEU A 157 11.35 10.20 -7.39
CA LEU A 157 11.25 10.78 -8.73
C LEU A 157 10.78 12.23 -8.59
N VAL A 158 11.46 13.12 -9.27
CA VAL A 158 11.16 14.56 -9.27
C VAL A 158 10.79 14.96 -10.68
N ASN A 159 9.60 15.53 -10.88
CA ASN A 159 9.22 16.12 -12.16
C ASN A 159 10.12 17.34 -12.44
N THR A 160 10.72 17.39 -13.63
CA THR A 160 11.72 18.42 -13.98
C THR A 160 11.11 19.80 -14.26
N GLU A 161 9.79 19.88 -14.51
CA GLU A 161 9.07 21.13 -14.75
C GLU A 161 8.39 21.68 -13.49
N THR A 162 7.75 20.80 -12.72
CA THR A 162 6.95 21.21 -11.54
C THR A 162 7.70 21.10 -10.23
N GLU A 163 8.87 20.45 -10.23
CA GLU A 163 9.68 20.13 -9.04
C GLU A 163 8.95 19.22 -8.01
N GLU A 164 7.78 18.70 -8.38
CA GLU A 164 7.04 17.78 -7.53
C GLU A 164 7.83 16.48 -7.34
N ALA A 165 8.06 16.09 -6.08
CA ALA A 165 8.84 14.92 -5.72
C ALA A 165 7.97 13.82 -5.16
N VAL A 166 8.06 12.61 -5.73
CA VAL A 166 7.35 11.41 -5.27
C VAL A 166 8.35 10.40 -4.73
N TYR A 167 8.19 10.01 -3.48
CA TYR A 167 8.98 8.96 -2.84
C TYR A 167 8.68 7.60 -3.48
N ILE A 168 9.74 6.87 -3.87
CA ILE A 168 9.63 5.54 -4.49
C ILE A 168 10.24 4.41 -3.66
N GLY A 169 11.05 4.73 -2.65
CA GLY A 169 11.62 3.74 -1.75
C GLY A 169 12.91 4.19 -1.08
N ASN A 170 13.48 3.30 -0.27
CA ASN A 170 14.74 3.54 0.43
C ASN A 170 15.63 2.30 0.44
N VAL A 171 16.91 2.52 0.64
CA VAL A 171 17.95 1.50 0.82
C VAL A 171 18.74 1.82 2.08
N TYR A 172 19.16 0.79 2.79
CA TYR A 172 19.98 0.94 3.98
C TYR A 172 21.44 0.58 3.67
N PHE A 173 22.36 1.39 4.18
CA PHE A 173 23.78 1.03 4.26
C PHE A 173 24.12 0.76 5.72
N ASN A 174 24.40 -0.50 6.04
CA ASN A 174 24.54 -0.97 7.42
C ASN A 174 25.99 -1.04 7.92
N ASN A 175 26.96 -0.58 7.12
CA ASN A 175 28.38 -0.60 7.45
C ASN A 175 28.88 0.80 7.79
N THR A 176 30.12 0.87 8.28
CA THR A 176 30.88 2.12 8.35
C THR A 176 31.62 2.37 7.03
N MET A 177 31.92 3.63 6.75
CA MET A 177 32.71 4.04 5.59
C MET A 177 33.94 4.82 6.08
N LEU A 178 35.10 4.40 5.63
CA LEU A 178 36.35 5.08 5.94
C LEU A 178 36.39 6.49 5.34
N GLN A 179 37.21 7.35 5.92
CA GLN A 179 37.57 8.64 5.33
C GLN A 179 38.08 8.46 3.90
N GLY A 180 37.58 9.24 2.95
CA GLY A 180 37.90 9.13 1.51
C GLY A 180 37.32 7.89 0.82
N GLY A 181 36.57 7.05 1.54
CA GLY A 181 35.89 5.89 0.99
C GLY A 181 34.67 6.28 0.14
N HIS A 182 34.28 5.38 -0.75
CA HIS A 182 33.06 5.53 -1.52
C HIS A 182 32.42 4.17 -1.80
N THR A 183 31.14 4.16 -2.15
CA THR A 183 30.40 2.97 -2.56
C THR A 183 29.45 3.28 -3.72
N ALA A 184 29.52 2.44 -4.76
CA ALA A 184 28.50 2.46 -5.82
C ALA A 184 27.26 1.70 -5.32
N ARG A 185 26.10 2.28 -5.55
CA ARG A 185 24.80 1.79 -5.12
C ARG A 185 23.88 1.61 -6.31
N SER A 186 22.99 0.66 -6.25
CA SER A 186 21.90 0.50 -7.19
C SER A 186 20.74 -0.22 -6.50
N ALA A 187 19.51 0.14 -6.88
CA ALA A 187 18.32 -0.51 -6.38
C ALA A 187 17.20 -0.48 -7.44
N GLU A 188 16.29 -1.44 -7.34
CA GLU A 188 15.08 -1.48 -8.11
C GLU A 188 13.88 -1.21 -7.22
N PHE A 189 12.98 -0.34 -7.69
CA PHE A 189 11.75 0.03 -7.01
C PHE A 189 10.56 -0.26 -7.93
N VAL A 190 9.47 -0.76 -7.38
CA VAL A 190 8.20 -0.90 -8.13
C VAL A 190 7.46 0.43 -8.05
N LEU A 191 7.21 1.06 -9.20
CA LEU A 191 6.38 2.25 -9.24
C LEU A 191 4.94 1.90 -8.88
N SER A 192 4.32 2.70 -8.01
CA SER A 192 2.89 2.57 -7.75
C SER A 192 2.09 2.71 -9.05
N GLN A 193 1.06 1.88 -9.24
CA GLN A 193 0.09 2.06 -10.34
C GLN A 193 -0.58 3.44 -10.30
N THR A 194 -0.63 4.07 -9.12
CA THR A 194 -1.17 5.40 -8.91
C THR A 194 -0.05 6.41 -8.59
N VAL A 195 1.16 6.22 -9.12
CA VAL A 195 2.26 7.19 -8.93
C VAL A 195 1.79 8.60 -9.30
N GLY A 196 2.07 9.56 -8.42
CA GLY A 196 1.54 10.93 -8.52
C GLY A 196 2.34 11.84 -9.45
N VAL A 197 3.25 11.32 -10.26
CA VAL A 197 4.11 12.09 -11.18
C VAL A 197 3.99 11.52 -12.59
N ASP A 198 4.08 12.37 -13.60
CA ASP A 198 4.14 12.04 -15.02
C ASP A 198 5.04 13.05 -15.77
N GLY A 199 5.30 12.80 -17.06
CA GLY A 199 6.21 13.62 -17.87
C GLY A 199 7.68 13.33 -17.60
N GLU A 200 8.56 14.29 -17.90
CA GLU A 200 10.00 14.16 -17.67
C GLU A 200 10.30 14.23 -16.18
N VAL A 201 11.01 13.20 -15.69
CA VAL A 201 11.44 13.09 -14.30
C VAL A 201 12.93 12.84 -14.20
N ALA A 202 13.52 13.24 -13.08
CA ALA A 202 14.85 12.83 -12.65
C ALA A 202 14.78 12.06 -11.33
N ALA A 203 15.75 11.20 -11.07
CA ALA A 203 15.88 10.57 -9.76
C ALA A 203 16.55 11.54 -8.78
N LYS A 204 16.00 11.66 -7.57
CA LYS A 204 16.61 12.36 -6.45
C LYS A 204 16.95 11.33 -5.37
N VAL A 205 18.21 11.33 -4.95
CA VAL A 205 18.67 10.49 -3.84
C VAL A 205 19.04 11.38 -2.68
N VAL A 206 18.57 11.03 -1.49
CA VAL A 206 18.83 11.74 -0.24
C VAL A 206 19.44 10.75 0.74
N VAL A 207 20.67 11.01 1.17
CA VAL A 207 21.30 10.27 2.28
C VAL A 207 20.88 10.91 3.58
N GLU A 208 20.30 10.10 4.47
CA GLU A 208 19.90 10.50 5.82
C GLU A 208 20.79 9.79 6.84
N PRO A 209 21.83 10.47 7.33
CA PRO A 209 22.63 9.96 8.43
C PRO A 209 21.79 9.79 9.70
N ASN A 210 21.97 8.70 10.41
CA ASN A 210 21.39 8.57 11.74
C ASN A 210 22.21 9.37 12.78
N SER A 211 21.73 9.49 14.00
CA SER A 211 22.40 10.23 15.08
C SER A 211 23.81 9.72 15.41
N ASN A 212 24.12 8.47 15.06
CA ASN A 212 25.39 7.82 15.36
C ASN A 212 26.39 7.87 14.18
N THR A 213 25.96 8.29 12.98
CA THR A 213 26.87 8.39 11.81
C THR A 213 28.02 9.36 12.07
N GLY A 214 27.77 10.43 12.80
CA GLY A 214 28.75 11.39 13.26
C GLY A 214 28.91 12.63 12.37
N GLU A 215 28.14 12.72 11.28
CA GLU A 215 28.12 13.87 10.37
C GLU A 215 27.40 15.07 11.00
N TYR A 216 27.99 16.26 10.87
CA TYR A 216 27.37 17.50 11.34
C TYR A 216 26.18 17.91 10.44
N ALA A 217 25.19 18.56 11.04
CA ALA A 217 24.02 19.05 10.30
C ALA A 217 24.39 20.06 9.18
N THR A 218 25.43 20.84 9.39
CA THR A 218 25.94 21.84 8.43
C THR A 218 26.54 21.23 7.17
N ASP A 219 26.95 19.95 7.22
CA ASP A 219 27.62 19.27 6.10
C ASP A 219 26.64 18.53 5.19
N ARG A 220 25.37 18.41 5.59
CA ARG A 220 24.35 17.62 4.89
C ARG A 220 23.79 18.25 3.62
N LEU A 221 24.34 19.38 3.17
CA LEU A 221 23.88 20.03 1.93
C LEU A 221 24.20 19.21 0.68
N ASN A 222 25.29 18.43 0.71
CA ASN A 222 25.74 17.52 -0.36
C ASN A 222 25.19 16.09 -0.23
N ASN A 223 24.39 15.82 0.81
CA ASN A 223 23.70 14.53 1.01
C ASN A 223 22.55 14.29 0.03
N THR A 224 22.35 15.20 -0.89
CA THR A 224 21.28 15.12 -1.90
C THR A 224 21.86 15.37 -3.28
N ALA A 225 21.52 14.48 -4.21
CA ALA A 225 21.79 14.69 -5.63
C ALA A 225 20.57 14.33 -6.48
N ILE A 226 20.47 15.01 -7.62
CA ILE A 226 19.44 14.76 -8.64
C ILE A 226 20.16 14.43 -9.94
N GLY A 227 19.73 13.37 -10.64
CA GLY A 227 20.32 12.97 -11.91
C GLY A 227 19.54 11.89 -12.62
N GLY A 228 19.98 11.58 -13.82
CA GLY A 228 19.25 10.70 -14.74
C GLY A 228 17.93 11.34 -15.18
N LYS A 229 17.50 11.02 -16.39
CA LYS A 229 16.23 11.50 -16.93
C LYS A 229 15.45 10.35 -17.53
N ALA A 230 14.15 10.32 -17.29
CA ALA A 230 13.22 9.37 -17.87
C ALA A 230 11.84 10.04 -18.03
N THR A 231 10.99 9.44 -18.84
CA THR A 231 9.59 9.90 -19.00
C THR A 231 8.65 8.92 -18.32
N VAL A 232 7.85 9.39 -17.37
CA VAL A 232 6.77 8.60 -16.74
C VAL A 232 5.49 8.79 -17.54
N GLY A 233 4.91 7.68 -18.03
CA GLY A 233 3.63 7.68 -18.73
C GLY A 233 2.44 7.77 -17.77
N LYS A 234 1.29 8.27 -18.27
CA LYS A 234 0.01 8.19 -17.57
C LYS A 234 -0.70 6.86 -17.88
N LEU A 235 -1.34 6.28 -16.87
CA LEU A 235 -2.18 5.09 -17.04
C LEU A 235 -3.52 5.25 -16.32
N LEU A 236 -4.56 4.64 -16.90
CA LEU A 236 -5.86 4.42 -16.28
C LEU A 236 -6.01 2.94 -15.92
N PHE A 237 -6.74 2.67 -14.85
CA PHE A 237 -7.13 1.33 -14.43
C PHE A 237 -8.60 1.36 -14.03
N LEU A 238 -9.38 0.42 -14.57
CA LEU A 238 -10.78 0.22 -14.18
C LEU A 238 -10.93 -1.17 -13.59
N THR A 239 -11.51 -1.26 -12.40
CA THR A 239 -11.70 -2.53 -11.69
C THR A 239 -13.16 -2.73 -11.32
N ALA A 240 -13.64 -3.97 -11.45
CA ALA A 240 -14.95 -4.41 -11.00
C ALA A 240 -14.80 -5.44 -9.87
N PRO A 241 -15.68 -5.43 -8.86
CA PRO A 241 -15.64 -6.38 -7.74
C PRO A 241 -16.14 -7.77 -8.13
N ALA A 242 -16.87 -7.88 -9.25
CA ALA A 242 -17.47 -9.12 -9.73
C ALA A 242 -17.46 -9.18 -11.26
N THR A 243 -17.49 -10.39 -11.79
CA THR A 243 -17.59 -10.68 -13.23
C THR A 243 -19.01 -11.08 -13.64
N ARG A 244 -19.96 -11.05 -12.72
CA ARG A 244 -21.38 -11.35 -12.93
C ARG A 244 -22.24 -10.40 -12.12
N LEU A 245 -23.40 -10.05 -12.64
CA LEU A 245 -24.36 -9.16 -12.00
C LEU A 245 -25.77 -9.60 -12.38
N LYS A 246 -26.62 -9.90 -11.39
CA LYS A 246 -28.02 -10.24 -11.61
C LYS A 246 -28.85 -9.01 -11.91
N GLU A 247 -29.94 -9.18 -12.64
CA GLU A 247 -30.96 -8.13 -12.80
C GLU A 247 -31.44 -7.66 -11.44
N GLY A 248 -31.80 -6.40 -11.33
CA GLY A 248 -32.12 -5.73 -10.06
C GLY A 248 -30.91 -5.38 -9.18
N GLN A 249 -29.69 -5.77 -9.52
CA GLN A 249 -28.49 -5.52 -8.73
C GLN A 249 -27.61 -4.41 -9.27
N SER A 250 -26.77 -3.89 -8.40
CA SER A 250 -25.75 -2.89 -8.73
C SER A 250 -24.38 -3.35 -8.22
N MET A 251 -23.33 -2.96 -8.95
CA MET A 251 -21.95 -3.06 -8.47
C MET A 251 -21.24 -1.72 -8.58
N ARG A 252 -20.27 -1.51 -7.73
CA ARG A 252 -19.45 -0.28 -7.71
C ARG A 252 -18.13 -0.52 -8.38
N LEU A 253 -17.88 0.17 -9.50
CA LEU A 253 -16.60 0.18 -10.20
C LEU A 253 -15.67 1.21 -9.58
N GLN A 254 -14.35 0.95 -9.66
CA GLN A 254 -13.31 1.88 -9.26
C GLN A 254 -12.45 2.24 -10.45
N LEU A 255 -12.41 3.53 -10.77
CA LEU A 255 -11.47 4.12 -11.72
C LEU A 255 -10.26 4.65 -10.94
N GLN A 256 -9.05 4.33 -11.41
CA GLN A 256 -7.78 4.81 -10.85
C GLN A 256 -6.96 5.48 -11.95
N ARG A 257 -6.23 6.53 -11.58
CA ARG A 257 -5.25 7.19 -12.48
C ARG A 257 -3.86 7.24 -11.86
N SER A 258 -2.84 7.19 -12.70
CA SER A 258 -1.49 7.68 -12.40
C SER A 258 -1.34 9.12 -12.88
N GLY A 259 -0.19 9.72 -12.57
CA GLY A 259 0.18 11.06 -13.03
C GLY A 259 -0.15 12.16 -12.02
N ASN A 260 0.14 13.40 -12.42
CA ASN A 260 -0.06 14.58 -11.61
C ASN A 260 -1.52 14.73 -11.17
N ARG A 261 -1.73 15.16 -9.93
CA ARG A 261 -3.05 15.27 -9.29
C ARG A 261 -3.50 16.70 -9.03
N ALA A 262 -2.85 17.68 -9.63
CA ALA A 262 -3.11 19.10 -9.36
C ALA A 262 -4.52 19.56 -9.79
N ALA A 263 -5.16 18.86 -10.74
CA ALA A 263 -6.46 19.23 -11.28
C ALA A 263 -7.46 18.08 -11.23
N ASP A 264 -8.76 18.45 -11.28
CA ASP A 264 -9.85 17.53 -11.57
C ASP A 264 -9.69 16.97 -12.99
N GLU A 265 -9.88 15.66 -13.16
CA GLU A 265 -9.96 15.03 -14.49
C GLU A 265 -11.30 14.30 -14.64
N THR A 266 -12.04 14.64 -15.70
CA THR A 266 -13.34 14.04 -16.02
C THR A 266 -13.22 13.13 -17.23
N TYR A 267 -13.79 11.95 -17.13
CA TYR A 267 -13.75 10.89 -18.13
C TYR A 267 -15.17 10.54 -18.57
N SER A 268 -15.35 10.26 -19.85
CA SER A 268 -16.60 9.74 -20.38
C SER A 268 -16.74 8.27 -20.09
N VAL A 269 -17.95 7.83 -19.74
CA VAL A 269 -18.27 6.44 -19.42
C VAL A 269 -19.39 5.98 -20.36
N ALA A 270 -19.25 4.78 -20.90
CA ALA A 270 -20.25 4.17 -21.77
C ALA A 270 -20.37 2.68 -21.47
N THR A 271 -21.51 2.09 -21.76
CA THR A 271 -21.76 0.66 -21.72
C THR A 271 -22.02 0.11 -23.13
N SER A 272 -21.67 -1.15 -23.35
CA SER A 272 -21.99 -1.85 -24.61
C SER A 272 -23.48 -2.21 -24.75
N LEU A 273 -24.24 -2.20 -23.65
CA LEU A 273 -25.66 -2.54 -23.61
C LEU A 273 -26.46 -1.45 -22.90
N PRO A 274 -26.67 -0.27 -23.53
CA PRO A 274 -27.35 0.86 -22.89
C PRO A 274 -28.81 0.60 -22.50
N ASP A 275 -29.48 -0.35 -23.18
CA ASP A 275 -30.86 -0.74 -22.88
C ASP A 275 -30.99 -1.67 -21.67
N HIS A 276 -29.88 -2.30 -21.24
CA HIS A 276 -29.85 -3.29 -20.16
C HIS A 276 -28.93 -2.90 -18.98
N VAL A 277 -28.09 -1.90 -19.15
CA VAL A 277 -27.10 -1.48 -18.13
C VAL A 277 -27.18 0.03 -17.97
N SER A 278 -27.54 0.45 -16.79
CA SER A 278 -27.51 1.85 -16.39
C SER A 278 -26.18 2.22 -15.76
N VAL A 279 -25.52 3.25 -16.30
CA VAL A 279 -24.27 3.79 -15.79
C VAL A 279 -24.25 5.30 -15.98
N THR A 280 -23.50 6.02 -15.12
CA THR A 280 -23.25 7.45 -15.34
C THR A 280 -22.50 7.69 -16.65
N THR A 281 -22.79 8.79 -17.33
CA THR A 281 -22.08 9.15 -18.59
C THR A 281 -20.71 9.77 -18.36
N GLN A 282 -20.41 10.19 -17.13
CA GLN A 282 -19.14 10.80 -16.77
C GLN A 282 -18.73 10.43 -15.33
N VAL A 283 -17.42 10.32 -15.10
CA VAL A 283 -16.82 10.17 -13.78
C VAL A 283 -15.65 11.15 -13.64
N THR A 284 -15.56 11.82 -12.49
CA THR A 284 -14.50 12.80 -12.20
C THR A 284 -13.62 12.30 -11.06
N ILE A 285 -12.31 12.20 -11.31
CA ILE A 285 -11.30 12.07 -10.25
C ILE A 285 -10.88 13.47 -9.84
N ARG A 286 -11.14 13.85 -8.59
CA ARG A 286 -10.87 15.19 -8.06
C ARG A 286 -9.38 15.47 -7.93
N ALA A 287 -9.02 16.74 -7.89
CA ALA A 287 -7.68 17.19 -7.54
C ALA A 287 -7.23 16.60 -6.20
N GLY A 288 -5.98 16.20 -6.11
CA GLY A 288 -5.40 15.51 -4.96
C GLY A 288 -5.72 14.00 -4.89
N GLN A 289 -6.74 13.51 -5.63
CA GLN A 289 -7.16 12.11 -5.62
C GLN A 289 -6.56 11.33 -6.81
N SER A 290 -6.37 10.03 -6.60
CA SER A 290 -5.99 9.10 -7.67
C SER A 290 -7.12 8.14 -8.06
N THR A 291 -8.26 8.19 -7.38
CA THR A 291 -9.37 7.26 -7.57
C THR A 291 -10.72 7.95 -7.54
N ALA A 292 -11.67 7.40 -8.26
CA ALA A 292 -13.09 7.69 -8.14
C ALA A 292 -13.90 6.40 -8.29
N THR A 293 -15.10 6.37 -7.75
CA THR A 293 -16.01 5.23 -7.88
C THR A 293 -17.34 5.67 -8.48
N PHE A 294 -17.98 4.75 -9.21
CA PHE A 294 -19.31 4.96 -9.75
C PHE A 294 -20.07 3.62 -9.80
N ASP A 295 -21.40 3.70 -9.77
CA ASP A 295 -22.23 2.52 -9.74
C ASP A 295 -22.66 2.13 -11.17
N VAL A 296 -22.72 0.81 -11.39
CA VAL A 296 -23.29 0.17 -12.57
C VAL A 296 -24.46 -0.66 -12.09
N THR A 297 -25.64 -0.46 -12.70
CA THR A 297 -26.88 -1.13 -12.32
C THR A 297 -27.45 -1.88 -13.52
N VAL A 298 -27.87 -3.10 -13.31
CA VAL A 298 -28.71 -3.83 -14.25
C VAL A 298 -30.14 -3.67 -13.77
N PRO A 299 -31.00 -2.92 -14.48
CA PRO A 299 -32.41 -2.79 -14.12
C PRO A 299 -33.10 -4.13 -14.09
N ASP A 300 -34.02 -4.33 -13.16
CA ASP A 300 -34.90 -5.48 -13.06
C ASP A 300 -36.02 -5.41 -14.09
N ASN A 301 -36.44 -6.53 -14.63
CA ASN A 301 -37.59 -6.64 -15.54
C ASN A 301 -38.31 -7.98 -15.29
N ASP A 302 -39.50 -8.19 -15.89
CA ASP A 302 -40.31 -9.39 -15.72
C ASP A 302 -40.18 -10.39 -16.90
N TYR A 303 -39.17 -10.24 -17.75
CA TYR A 303 -38.98 -11.08 -18.94
C TYR A 303 -37.73 -11.96 -18.78
N VAL A 304 -37.90 -13.25 -18.99
CA VAL A 304 -36.74 -14.15 -19.08
C VAL A 304 -35.96 -13.85 -20.36
N ASN A 305 -34.75 -13.40 -20.16
CA ASN A 305 -33.80 -13.03 -21.22
C ASN A 305 -32.70 -14.09 -21.36
N SER A 306 -32.10 -14.17 -22.55
CA SER A 306 -30.87 -14.91 -22.69
C SER A 306 -29.72 -14.18 -21.98
N TYR A 307 -28.78 -14.95 -21.49
CA TYR A 307 -27.56 -14.46 -20.88
C TYR A 307 -26.82 -13.45 -21.77
N LYS A 308 -26.46 -12.28 -21.24
CA LYS A 308 -25.81 -11.20 -21.98
C LYS A 308 -24.48 -10.81 -21.35
N ALA A 309 -23.44 -10.77 -22.16
CA ALA A 309 -22.19 -10.15 -21.77
C ALA A 309 -22.24 -8.64 -21.98
N ALA A 310 -21.95 -7.87 -20.94
CA ALA A 310 -21.86 -6.42 -20.97
C ALA A 310 -20.44 -5.95 -20.73
N SER A 311 -20.10 -4.77 -21.22
CA SER A 311 -18.87 -4.08 -20.85
C SER A 311 -19.15 -2.64 -20.50
N VAL A 312 -18.35 -2.09 -19.57
CA VAL A 312 -18.31 -0.66 -19.26
C VAL A 312 -16.93 -0.16 -19.64
N THR A 313 -16.90 0.87 -20.49
CA THR A 313 -15.68 1.50 -21.00
C THR A 313 -15.57 2.91 -20.46
N VAL A 314 -14.40 3.26 -19.94
CA VAL A 314 -14.01 4.63 -19.62
C VAL A 314 -13.08 5.11 -20.72
N THR A 315 -13.51 6.15 -21.43
CA THR A 315 -12.74 6.74 -22.53
C THR A 315 -11.58 7.56 -21.98
N LYS A 316 -10.40 7.35 -22.52
CA LYS A 316 -9.17 8.03 -22.12
C LYS A 316 -9.28 9.55 -22.28
N ALA A 317 -8.73 10.28 -21.31
CA ALA A 317 -8.47 11.72 -21.46
C ALA A 317 -7.14 11.96 -22.20
N HIS A 318 -6.85 13.20 -22.53
CA HIS A 318 -5.57 13.57 -23.16
C HIS A 318 -4.37 13.13 -22.32
N GLY A 319 -3.38 12.53 -22.97
CA GLY A 319 -2.13 12.07 -22.34
C GLY A 319 -2.17 10.61 -21.82
N TYR A 320 -3.31 9.92 -21.90
CA TYR A 320 -3.40 8.49 -21.59
C TYR A 320 -3.29 7.64 -22.89
N PRO A 321 -2.64 6.46 -22.83
CA PRO A 321 -2.38 5.66 -24.02
C PRO A 321 -3.64 4.98 -24.58
N ALA A 322 -4.56 4.52 -23.72
CA ALA A 322 -5.72 3.73 -24.10
C ALA A 322 -6.93 3.96 -23.20
N ASP A 323 -8.10 3.65 -23.71
CA ASP A 323 -9.32 3.46 -22.95
C ASP A 323 -9.19 2.24 -22.05
N VAL A 324 -9.97 2.19 -20.96
CA VAL A 324 -10.03 1.03 -20.07
C VAL A 324 -11.45 0.52 -19.98
N ALA A 325 -11.59 -0.81 -19.94
CA ALA A 325 -12.89 -1.45 -19.87
C ALA A 325 -12.90 -2.64 -18.90
N VAL A 326 -14.05 -2.92 -18.34
CA VAL A 326 -14.35 -4.16 -17.62
C VAL A 326 -15.55 -4.83 -18.28
N SER A 327 -15.54 -6.18 -18.32
CA SER A 327 -16.64 -6.98 -18.81
C SER A 327 -17.23 -7.81 -17.69
N PHE A 328 -18.53 -8.01 -17.74
CA PHE A 328 -19.27 -8.85 -16.81
C PHE A 328 -20.46 -9.47 -17.52
N ASP A 329 -20.94 -10.57 -16.96
CA ASP A 329 -22.10 -11.27 -17.47
C ASP A 329 -23.35 -10.83 -16.69
N ILE A 330 -24.45 -10.59 -17.41
CA ILE A 330 -25.75 -10.32 -16.82
C ILE A 330 -26.49 -11.64 -16.62
N GLU A 331 -26.88 -11.93 -15.42
CA GLU A 331 -27.72 -13.09 -15.07
C GLU A 331 -29.17 -12.63 -14.90
N ASP A 332 -30.05 -13.29 -15.63
CA ASP A 332 -31.49 -13.17 -15.48
C ASP A 332 -31.95 -13.79 -14.15
N ASN A 333 -32.91 -13.20 -13.48
CA ASN A 333 -33.46 -13.69 -12.21
C ASN A 333 -34.86 -14.30 -12.36
N GLU A 334 -35.47 -14.24 -13.53
CA GLU A 334 -36.74 -14.83 -13.85
C GLU A 334 -36.59 -16.30 -14.26
N LEU A 335 -37.65 -17.07 -13.98
CA LEU A 335 -37.74 -18.46 -14.38
C LEU A 335 -39.05 -18.71 -15.12
N LEU A 336 -38.99 -19.29 -16.31
CA LEU A 336 -40.17 -19.70 -17.05
C LEU A 336 -40.85 -20.91 -16.38
N PRO A 337 -42.19 -20.97 -16.34
CA PRO A 337 -42.89 -22.17 -15.88
C PRO A 337 -42.76 -23.28 -16.91
N LEU A 338 -42.52 -24.51 -16.40
CA LEU A 338 -42.73 -25.74 -17.13
C LEU A 338 -44.15 -26.25 -16.81
N SER A 339 -44.91 -26.59 -17.85
CA SER A 339 -46.19 -27.26 -17.70
C SER A 339 -46.08 -28.74 -18.07
N LEU A 340 -46.60 -29.61 -17.24
CA LEU A 340 -46.56 -31.05 -17.42
C LEU A 340 -47.98 -31.60 -17.54
N GLN A 341 -48.23 -32.43 -18.54
CA GLN A 341 -49.49 -33.11 -18.76
C GLN A 341 -49.24 -34.59 -19.11
N LEU A 342 -49.88 -35.46 -18.39
CA LEU A 342 -49.94 -36.90 -18.72
C LEU A 342 -51.14 -37.19 -19.60
N ASP A 343 -51.04 -38.18 -20.47
CA ASP A 343 -52.16 -38.67 -21.29
C ASP A 343 -53.18 -39.47 -20.46
N LYS A 344 -52.76 -40.07 -19.35
CA LYS A 344 -53.61 -40.78 -18.37
C LYS A 344 -53.18 -40.41 -16.95
N SER A 345 -54.04 -40.63 -15.96
CA SER A 345 -53.73 -40.52 -14.53
C SER A 345 -53.27 -41.85 -13.90
N GLU A 346 -53.44 -42.96 -14.62
CA GLU A 346 -53.17 -44.32 -14.14
C GLU A 346 -52.59 -45.14 -15.28
N TYR A 347 -51.63 -45.99 -14.96
CA TYR A 347 -50.93 -46.87 -15.91
C TYR A 347 -50.70 -48.22 -15.30
N ASN A 348 -50.71 -49.27 -16.13
CA ASN A 348 -50.29 -50.63 -15.77
C ASN A 348 -48.80 -50.84 -16.12
N GLU A 349 -48.20 -51.81 -15.53
CA GLU A 349 -46.86 -52.27 -15.97
C GLU A 349 -46.88 -52.66 -17.46
N GLY A 350 -45.73 -52.50 -18.13
CA GLY A 350 -45.64 -52.74 -19.57
C GLY A 350 -46.25 -51.67 -20.48
N GLU A 351 -47.04 -50.73 -19.95
CA GLU A 351 -47.51 -49.55 -20.70
C GLU A 351 -46.41 -48.50 -20.92
N SER A 352 -46.74 -47.46 -21.63
CA SER A 352 -45.85 -46.31 -21.83
C SER A 352 -46.56 -45.02 -21.44
N ILE A 353 -45.90 -44.22 -20.61
CA ILE A 353 -46.38 -42.89 -20.18
C ILE A 353 -46.06 -41.93 -21.30
N LYS A 354 -47.04 -41.13 -21.77
CA LYS A 354 -46.80 -39.99 -22.64
C LYS A 354 -46.86 -38.72 -21.81
N LEU A 355 -45.66 -38.24 -21.48
CA LEU A 355 -45.47 -37.00 -20.76
C LEU A 355 -45.34 -35.83 -21.75
N ARG A 356 -46.34 -34.97 -21.84
CA ARG A 356 -46.28 -33.71 -22.57
C ARG A 356 -45.62 -32.65 -21.65
N VAL A 357 -44.53 -32.05 -22.12
CA VAL A 357 -43.85 -30.94 -21.46
C VAL A 357 -44.03 -29.73 -22.36
N SER A 358 -44.43 -28.57 -21.80
CA SER A 358 -44.61 -27.33 -22.54
C SER A 358 -44.08 -26.11 -21.80
N VAL A 359 -43.67 -25.10 -22.55
CA VAL A 359 -43.20 -23.82 -22.06
C VAL A 359 -44.00 -22.70 -22.74
N PRO A 360 -44.20 -21.53 -22.12
CA PRO A 360 -44.98 -20.44 -22.70
C PRO A 360 -44.33 -19.83 -23.97
N TYR A 361 -43.02 -19.79 -24.02
CA TYR A 361 -42.20 -19.35 -25.18
C TYR A 361 -40.78 -19.93 -25.08
N ARG A 362 -39.99 -19.74 -26.15
CA ARG A 362 -38.59 -20.16 -26.21
C ARG A 362 -37.68 -18.96 -25.91
N ILE A 363 -36.65 -19.18 -25.11
CA ILE A 363 -35.56 -18.18 -24.95
C ILE A 363 -34.77 -18.15 -26.25
N GLU A 364 -34.60 -16.98 -26.83
CA GLU A 364 -33.94 -16.81 -28.11
C GLU A 364 -32.45 -17.22 -28.03
N GLY A 365 -32.03 -18.03 -28.98
CA GLY A 365 -30.64 -18.53 -29.07
C GLY A 365 -30.32 -19.68 -28.14
N GLU A 366 -31.26 -20.18 -27.33
CA GLU A 366 -31.01 -21.31 -26.40
C GLU A 366 -31.69 -22.60 -26.86
N GLU A 367 -30.99 -23.74 -26.62
CA GLU A 367 -31.60 -25.06 -26.71
C GLU A 367 -32.35 -25.36 -25.42
N LEU A 368 -33.58 -25.82 -25.51
CA LEU A 368 -34.31 -26.31 -24.36
C LEU A 368 -34.06 -27.80 -24.16
N ALA A 369 -33.22 -28.09 -23.20
CA ALA A 369 -32.98 -29.46 -22.71
C ALA A 369 -33.62 -29.64 -21.31
N VAL A 370 -34.49 -30.61 -21.17
CA VAL A 370 -35.09 -30.96 -19.88
C VAL A 370 -34.44 -32.19 -19.29
N SER A 371 -34.19 -32.13 -17.99
CA SER A 371 -33.75 -33.27 -17.20
C SER A 371 -34.95 -33.88 -16.49
N LEU A 372 -35.09 -35.22 -16.57
CA LEU A 372 -36.17 -35.96 -15.99
C LEU A 372 -35.68 -36.81 -14.82
N SER A 373 -36.47 -36.83 -13.74
CA SER A 373 -36.29 -37.68 -12.58
C SER A 373 -37.61 -38.29 -12.21
N ILE A 374 -37.65 -39.57 -11.86
CA ILE A 374 -38.84 -40.30 -11.46
C ILE A 374 -38.56 -41.08 -10.17
N GLU A 375 -39.55 -41.21 -9.33
CA GLU A 375 -39.46 -42.11 -8.17
C GLU A 375 -39.37 -43.56 -8.66
N LYS A 376 -38.62 -44.41 -7.95
CA LYS A 376 -38.37 -45.82 -8.31
C LYS A 376 -37.87 -46.02 -9.76
N PRO A 377 -36.76 -45.40 -10.16
CA PRO A 377 -36.31 -45.32 -11.56
C PRO A 377 -36.07 -46.69 -12.21
N ARG A 378 -35.91 -47.76 -11.44
CA ARG A 378 -35.71 -49.12 -11.96
C ARG A 378 -36.95 -49.71 -12.66
N ARG A 379 -38.15 -49.17 -12.34
CA ARG A 379 -39.42 -49.57 -12.95
C ARG A 379 -39.72 -48.86 -14.26
N PHE A 380 -38.82 -47.93 -14.70
CA PHE A 380 -39.07 -47.12 -15.89
C PHE A 380 -37.80 -47.06 -16.77
N ARG A 381 -38.02 -46.99 -18.09
CA ARG A 381 -36.94 -46.68 -19.05
C ARG A 381 -36.93 -45.18 -19.34
N LEU A 382 -36.37 -44.43 -18.42
CA LEU A 382 -36.36 -42.98 -18.44
C LEU A 382 -35.17 -42.43 -19.23
N PRO A 383 -35.36 -41.57 -20.28
CA PRO A 383 -34.28 -40.76 -20.78
C PRO A 383 -33.88 -39.75 -19.68
N GLN A 384 -32.60 -39.69 -19.35
CA GLN A 384 -32.15 -38.75 -18.33
C GLN A 384 -32.29 -37.28 -18.78
N THR A 385 -32.09 -37.02 -20.05
CA THR A 385 -32.25 -35.70 -20.68
C THR A 385 -33.00 -35.86 -21.99
N PHE A 386 -33.80 -34.86 -22.33
CA PHE A 386 -34.55 -34.78 -23.58
C PHE A 386 -34.45 -33.34 -24.12
N THR A 387 -33.95 -33.17 -25.36
CA THR A 387 -33.87 -31.89 -26.00
C THR A 387 -35.09 -31.63 -26.87
N PHE A 388 -35.70 -30.49 -26.72
CA PHE A 388 -36.83 -30.09 -27.56
C PHE A 388 -36.39 -29.83 -28.98
N PRO A 389 -37.22 -30.15 -30.00
CA PRO A 389 -36.97 -29.75 -31.38
C PRO A 389 -36.79 -28.22 -31.46
N ALA A 390 -35.98 -27.77 -32.40
CA ALA A 390 -35.71 -26.34 -32.61
C ALA A 390 -37.01 -25.54 -32.78
N GLY A 391 -37.18 -24.51 -31.98
CA GLY A 391 -38.38 -23.65 -32.01
C GLY A 391 -39.65 -24.24 -31.41
N ALA A 392 -39.67 -25.50 -31.02
CA ALA A 392 -40.85 -26.13 -30.41
C ALA A 392 -41.05 -25.63 -28.99
N THR A 393 -42.29 -25.25 -28.62
CA THR A 393 -42.70 -24.88 -27.31
C THR A 393 -43.33 -26.02 -26.50
N GLU A 394 -43.53 -27.18 -27.15
CA GLU A 394 -43.98 -28.42 -26.52
C GLU A 394 -43.29 -29.64 -27.10
N ALA A 395 -43.20 -30.68 -26.33
CA ALA A 395 -42.69 -31.98 -26.73
C ALA A 395 -43.37 -33.08 -25.95
N VAL A 396 -43.49 -34.28 -26.51
CA VAL A 396 -44.01 -35.47 -25.83
C VAL A 396 -42.85 -36.44 -25.63
N ILE A 397 -42.68 -36.86 -24.39
CA ILE A 397 -41.65 -37.80 -23.98
C ILE A 397 -42.33 -39.13 -23.68
N ASP A 398 -41.93 -40.21 -24.37
CA ASP A 398 -42.39 -41.55 -24.08
C ASP A 398 -41.51 -42.20 -23.00
N ILE A 399 -42.15 -42.65 -21.91
CA ILE A 399 -41.47 -43.28 -20.78
C ILE A 399 -42.03 -44.69 -20.64
N PRO A 400 -41.40 -45.71 -21.17
CA PRO A 400 -41.86 -47.12 -21.01
C PRO A 400 -41.76 -47.59 -19.55
N ILE A 401 -42.82 -48.21 -19.06
CA ILE A 401 -42.88 -48.89 -17.78
C ILE A 401 -42.35 -50.32 -17.98
N VAL A 402 -41.49 -50.73 -17.08
CA VAL A 402 -40.94 -52.10 -17.13
C VAL A 402 -42.01 -53.09 -16.64
N GLN A 403 -42.30 -54.11 -17.44
CA GLN A 403 -43.11 -55.27 -17.02
C GLN A 403 -42.19 -56.21 -16.24
N ASP A 404 -42.65 -56.65 -15.07
CA ASP A 404 -41.99 -57.74 -14.35
C ASP A 404 -43.03 -58.82 -13.98
N ASN A 405 -42.71 -59.73 -13.12
CA ASN A 405 -43.65 -60.82 -12.67
C ASN A 405 -43.67 -60.90 -11.12
N LEU A 406 -43.44 -59.76 -10.45
CA LEU A 406 -43.33 -59.65 -9.03
C LEU A 406 -44.55 -58.89 -8.48
N PRO A 407 -45.54 -59.59 -7.85
CA PRO A 407 -46.69 -58.90 -7.31
C PRO A 407 -46.35 -57.80 -6.33
N ALA A 408 -46.88 -56.60 -6.58
CA ALA A 408 -46.71 -55.42 -5.74
C ALA A 408 -48.06 -54.70 -5.51
N ASN A 409 -48.10 -53.70 -4.70
CA ASN A 409 -49.25 -52.83 -4.52
C ASN A 409 -49.23 -51.64 -5.51
N ASP A 410 -50.44 -51.17 -5.77
CA ASP A 410 -50.59 -49.90 -6.50
C ASP A 410 -49.79 -48.75 -5.82
N GLU A 411 -49.10 -47.95 -6.60
CA GLU A 411 -48.22 -46.91 -6.07
C GLU A 411 -48.46 -45.60 -6.77
N THR A 412 -48.44 -44.50 -6.01
CA THR A 412 -48.41 -43.17 -6.56
C THR A 412 -46.92 -42.79 -6.86
N ILE A 413 -46.64 -42.51 -8.13
CA ILE A 413 -45.31 -42.21 -8.62
C ILE A 413 -45.22 -40.73 -9.00
N LYS A 414 -44.13 -40.10 -8.64
CA LYS A 414 -43.82 -38.70 -8.98
C LYS A 414 -42.77 -38.61 -10.10
N ILE A 415 -43.08 -37.80 -11.11
CA ILE A 415 -42.13 -37.38 -12.13
C ILE A 415 -41.77 -35.95 -11.83
N ILE A 416 -40.48 -35.60 -11.89
CA ILE A 416 -39.94 -34.26 -11.74
C ILE A 416 -39.21 -33.90 -13.05
N VAL A 417 -39.47 -32.70 -13.56
CA VAL A 417 -38.84 -32.16 -14.75
C VAL A 417 -38.22 -30.84 -14.39
N SER A 418 -36.97 -30.65 -14.79
CA SER A 418 -36.19 -29.41 -14.60
C SER A 418 -35.48 -29.02 -15.88
N ALA A 419 -35.28 -27.74 -16.10
CA ALA A 419 -34.47 -27.17 -17.17
C ALA A 419 -33.81 -25.88 -16.71
N ASP A 420 -32.76 -25.48 -17.39
CA ASP A 420 -32.12 -24.19 -17.13
C ASP A 420 -33.11 -23.05 -17.42
N HIS A 421 -33.08 -22.01 -16.63
CA HIS A 421 -33.97 -20.84 -16.67
C HIS A 421 -35.48 -21.17 -16.54
N HIS A 422 -35.82 -22.34 -15.96
CA HIS A 422 -37.21 -22.77 -15.76
C HIS A 422 -37.47 -23.19 -14.33
N LEU A 423 -38.71 -22.99 -13.88
CA LEU A 423 -39.20 -23.53 -12.60
C LEU A 423 -39.31 -25.03 -12.71
N THR A 424 -38.77 -25.75 -11.74
CA THR A 424 -38.93 -27.21 -11.65
C THR A 424 -40.42 -27.57 -11.50
N ALA A 425 -40.91 -28.41 -12.38
CA ALA A 425 -42.29 -28.91 -12.35
C ALA A 425 -42.37 -30.40 -11.97
N ASN A 426 -43.50 -30.82 -11.43
CA ASN A 426 -43.74 -32.21 -11.13
C ASN A 426 -45.18 -32.63 -11.42
N THR A 427 -45.39 -33.90 -11.67
CA THR A 427 -46.69 -34.51 -11.81
C THR A 427 -46.73 -35.88 -11.17
N LEU A 428 -47.92 -36.37 -10.86
CA LEU A 428 -48.18 -37.68 -10.19
C LEU A 428 -49.06 -38.55 -11.04
N PHE A 429 -48.87 -39.85 -10.96
CA PHE A 429 -49.76 -40.86 -11.54
C PHE A 429 -49.82 -42.10 -10.64
N ILE A 430 -50.81 -42.95 -10.82
CA ILE A 430 -50.92 -44.24 -10.15
C ILE A 430 -50.37 -45.32 -11.06
N LEU A 431 -49.43 -46.11 -10.56
CA LEU A 431 -48.92 -47.30 -11.21
C LEU A 431 -49.60 -48.53 -10.59
N HIS A 432 -50.35 -49.25 -11.40
CA HIS A 432 -50.97 -50.47 -11.08
C HIS A 432 -50.05 -51.66 -11.41
N ASP A 433 -49.99 -52.60 -10.49
CA ASP A 433 -49.32 -53.85 -10.66
C ASP A 433 -50.39 -54.89 -11.16
N ASP A 434 -50.10 -55.60 -12.21
CA ASP A 434 -51.00 -56.59 -12.84
C ASP A 434 -50.64 -58.06 -12.53
N ASP A 435 -49.61 -58.22 -11.71
CA ASP A 435 -49.20 -59.58 -11.28
C ASP A 435 -50.02 -60.10 -10.14
N VAL A 436 -50.35 -61.34 -10.23
CA VAL A 436 -51.09 -62.05 -9.16
C VAL A 436 -50.17 -63.01 -8.41
N PRO A 437 -50.25 -63.05 -7.10
CA PRO A 437 -49.46 -63.98 -6.33
C PRO A 437 -49.87 -65.44 -6.68
N ALA A 438 -48.95 -66.21 -7.25
CA ALA A 438 -49.17 -67.62 -7.57
C ALA A 438 -48.65 -68.51 -6.43
N ILE A 439 -49.48 -69.29 -5.85
CA ILE A 439 -49.06 -70.34 -4.91
C ILE A 439 -48.97 -71.64 -5.69
N ASN A 440 -47.78 -72.13 -5.92
CA ASN A 440 -47.54 -73.45 -6.50
C ASN A 440 -47.40 -74.46 -5.39
N MET A 441 -48.37 -75.44 -5.32
CA MET A 441 -48.31 -76.53 -4.38
C MET A 441 -47.84 -77.78 -5.12
N THR A 442 -46.71 -78.30 -4.72
CA THR A 442 -46.22 -79.61 -5.19
C THR A 442 -46.37 -80.62 -4.06
N LEU A 443 -47.13 -81.67 -4.36
CA LEU A 443 -47.23 -82.82 -3.44
C LEU A 443 -46.10 -83.82 -3.77
N GLN A 444 -45.30 -84.14 -2.75
CA GLN A 444 -44.35 -85.23 -2.80
C GLN A 444 -44.61 -86.22 -1.66
N PRO A 445 -44.79 -87.49 -1.95
CA PRO A 445 -44.79 -88.09 -3.30
C PRO A 445 -46.09 -87.86 -4.06
N THR A 446 -46.02 -87.82 -5.40
CA THR A 446 -47.19 -87.67 -6.32
C THR A 446 -48.10 -88.91 -6.36
N THR A 447 -47.65 -89.97 -5.76
CA THR A 447 -48.42 -91.23 -5.61
C THR A 447 -48.24 -91.79 -4.20
N VAL A 448 -49.29 -92.08 -3.53
CA VAL A 448 -49.33 -92.85 -2.23
C VAL A 448 -49.99 -94.21 -2.44
N SER A 449 -49.40 -95.19 -1.80
CA SER A 449 -50.02 -96.57 -1.78
C SER A 449 -51.17 -96.54 -0.79
N GLU A 450 -52.26 -97.25 -1.14
CA GLU A 450 -53.42 -97.44 -0.29
C GLU A 450 -53.08 -98.08 1.07
N ALA A 451 -51.90 -98.67 1.17
CA ALA A 451 -51.40 -99.35 2.35
C ALA A 451 -50.61 -98.46 3.33
N ALA A 452 -50.48 -97.15 3.03
CA ALA A 452 -49.71 -96.17 3.81
C ALA A 452 -50.63 -95.26 4.69
N GLY A 453 -51.78 -95.75 5.07
CA GLY A 453 -52.64 -95.05 6.03
C GLY A 453 -52.21 -95.20 7.47
#